data_53c4574be8ef01b7d8115c77e1bf1b6a
#
_entry.id   53c4574be8ef01b7d8115c77e1bf1b6a
#
_cell.length_a   1.000
_cell.length_b   1.000
_cell.length_c   1.000
_cell.angle_alpha   90.00
_cell.angle_beta   90.00
_cell.angle_gamma   90.00
#
_symmetry.space_group_name_H-M   'P 1'
#
loop_
_entity.id
_entity.type
_entity.pdbx_description
1 polymer ?
#
loop_
_entity_poly.entity_id
_entity_poly.type
_entity_poly.pdbx_seq_one_letter_code
_entity_poly.pdbx_strand_id
1 'polypeptide(L)'
;MAESKWSDIQAFQIQMLSRTLDSNRYPLTKLLIERNFTKQEHDELFHLLNHLNERYEKEKEEGFLDFTSLLVHFAGMLCEKAEPNETIVALKKEGYYPALMEEFMRILKIEQTNCGKEPF
;
A
#
# COMPACT_ATOMS: atom_id res chain seq x y z
N MET A 1 11.09 0.99 34.12
CA MET A 1 10.97 -0.38 33.67
C MET A 1 11.89 -0.68 32.53
N ALA A 2 12.59 -1.79 32.63
CA ALA A 2 13.59 -2.15 31.62
C ALA A 2 12.94 -2.38 30.23
N GLU A 3 11.81 -3.05 30.23
CA GLU A 3 11.12 -3.32 28.97
C GLU A 3 10.65 -2.05 28.27
N SER A 4 10.08 -1.14 29.03
CA SER A 4 9.58 0.10 28.49
C SER A 4 10.73 0.92 27.88
N LYS A 5 11.83 0.99 28.62
CA LYS A 5 13.00 1.72 28.16
C LYS A 5 13.59 1.08 26.91
N TRP A 6 13.63 -0.24 26.86
CA TRP A 6 14.14 -0.97 25.71
C TRP A 6 13.27 -0.73 24.49
N SER A 7 11.94 -0.74 24.68
CA SER A 7 11.01 -0.44 23.60
C SER A 7 11.19 0.94 23.04
N ASP A 8 11.42 1.92 23.92
CA ASP A 8 11.63 3.29 23.48
C ASP A 8 12.88 3.41 22.62
N ILE A 9 13.94 2.71 23.03
CA ILE A 9 15.18 2.71 22.28
C ILE A 9 14.97 2.11 20.90
N GLN A 10 14.30 0.96 20.85
CA GLN A 10 14.04 0.27 19.59
C GLN A 10 13.18 1.12 18.66
N ALA A 11 12.15 1.74 19.21
CA ALA A 11 11.28 2.60 18.41
C ALA A 11 12.07 3.77 17.80
N PHE A 12 12.95 4.34 18.58
CA PHE A 12 13.79 5.44 18.08
C PHE A 12 14.72 4.95 16.98
N GLN A 13 15.34 3.79 17.20
CA GLN A 13 16.27 3.24 16.22
C GLN A 13 15.58 2.92 14.91
N ILE A 14 14.37 2.36 14.98
CA ILE A 14 13.59 2.09 13.79
C ILE A 14 13.25 3.37 13.07
N GLN A 15 12.89 4.39 13.82
CA GLN A 15 12.58 5.68 13.24
C GLN A 15 13.79 6.25 12.48
N MET A 16 14.97 6.11 13.06
CA MET A 16 16.18 6.57 12.39
C MET A 16 16.45 5.80 11.12
N LEU A 17 16.29 4.48 11.18
CA LEU A 17 16.49 3.64 10.01
C LEU A 17 15.49 3.96 8.90
N SER A 18 14.25 4.27 9.30
CA SER A 18 13.22 4.61 8.33
C SER A 18 13.61 5.84 7.51
N ARG A 19 14.33 6.77 8.12
CA ARG A 19 14.76 7.97 7.41
C ARG A 19 15.76 7.68 6.31
N THR A 20 16.47 6.56 6.41
CA THR A 20 17.45 6.20 5.41
C THR A 20 16.86 5.43 4.25
N LEU A 21 15.61 5.02 4.36
CA LEU A 21 14.96 4.30 3.28
C LEU A 21 14.68 5.24 2.10
N ASP A 22 14.99 4.73 0.92
CA ASP A 22 14.73 5.47 -0.31
C ASP A 22 13.25 5.35 -0.64
N SER A 23 12.53 6.45 -0.48
CA SER A 23 11.08 6.43 -0.70
C SER A 23 10.72 6.26 -2.17
N ASN A 24 11.70 6.35 -3.08
CA ASN A 24 11.44 6.05 -4.48
C ASN A 24 11.53 4.56 -4.76
N ARG A 25 12.35 3.85 -4.00
CA ARG A 25 12.52 2.41 -4.19
C ARG A 25 11.67 1.59 -3.26
N TYR A 26 11.44 2.07 -2.05
CA TYR A 26 10.72 1.31 -1.02
C TYR A 26 9.59 2.12 -0.40
N PRO A 27 8.71 2.68 -1.23
CA PRO A 27 7.65 3.55 -0.68
C PRO A 27 6.68 2.80 0.23
N LEU A 28 6.33 1.56 -0.13
CA LEU A 28 5.40 0.81 0.70
C LEU A 28 6.03 0.41 2.02
N THR A 29 7.26 -0.10 1.96
CA THR A 29 7.97 -0.52 3.16
C THR A 29 8.06 0.65 4.14
N LYS A 30 8.43 1.82 3.62
CA LYS A 30 8.55 3.00 4.45
C LYS A 30 7.19 3.41 5.03
N LEU A 31 6.16 3.34 4.22
CA LEU A 31 4.81 3.68 4.67
C LEU A 31 4.37 2.79 5.81
N LEU A 32 4.57 1.48 5.68
CA LEU A 32 4.16 0.54 6.71
C LEU A 32 4.90 0.76 8.02
N ILE A 33 6.19 1.10 7.92
CA ILE A 33 6.97 1.39 9.12
C ILE A 33 6.45 2.65 9.79
N GLU A 34 6.21 3.70 9.01
CA GLU A 34 5.76 4.97 9.55
C GLU A 34 4.37 4.90 10.14
N ARG A 35 3.53 4.01 9.61
CA ARG A 35 2.17 3.84 10.11
C ARG A 35 2.07 2.77 11.19
N ASN A 36 3.21 2.24 11.63
CA ASN A 36 3.28 1.29 12.74
C ASN A 36 2.50 0.02 12.49
N PHE A 37 2.60 -0.50 11.27
CA PHE A 37 1.96 -1.77 10.95
C PHE A 37 2.60 -2.89 11.75
N THR A 38 1.75 -3.75 12.33
CA THR A 38 2.24 -4.99 12.94
C THR A 38 2.46 -6.03 11.85
N LYS A 39 3.17 -7.10 12.23
CA LYS A 39 3.35 -8.20 11.28
C LYS A 39 2.01 -8.77 10.84
N GLN A 40 1.08 -8.89 11.77
CA GLN A 40 -0.24 -9.40 11.43
C GLN A 40 -0.94 -8.50 10.41
N GLU A 41 -0.87 -7.20 10.63
CA GLU A 41 -1.50 -6.24 9.72
C GLU A 41 -0.85 -6.29 8.34
N HIS A 42 0.47 -6.44 8.32
CA HIS A 42 1.20 -6.60 7.07
C HIS A 42 0.73 -7.85 6.32
N ASP A 43 0.65 -8.97 7.04
CA ASP A 43 0.25 -10.23 6.42
C ASP A 43 -1.18 -10.16 5.92
N GLU A 44 -2.06 -9.51 6.66
CA GLU A 44 -3.45 -9.34 6.24
C GLU A 44 -3.56 -8.50 4.97
N LEU A 45 -2.73 -7.47 4.88
CA LEU A 45 -2.71 -6.63 3.69
C LEU A 45 -2.35 -7.45 2.45
N PHE A 46 -1.28 -8.23 2.55
CA PHE A 46 -0.84 -8.99 1.39
C PHE A 46 -1.77 -10.17 1.08
N HIS A 47 -2.41 -10.72 2.10
CA HIS A 47 -3.42 -11.74 1.89
C HIS A 47 -4.61 -11.16 1.11
N LEU A 48 -5.03 -9.98 1.51
CA LEU A 48 -6.12 -9.28 0.82
C LEU A 48 -5.74 -8.98 -0.63
N LEU A 49 -4.52 -8.48 -0.84
CA LEU A 49 -4.07 -8.15 -2.19
C LEU A 49 -4.01 -9.37 -3.08
N ASN A 50 -3.53 -10.49 -2.54
CA ASN A 50 -3.46 -11.72 -3.32
C ASN A 50 -4.86 -12.18 -3.73
N HIS A 51 -5.79 -12.12 -2.80
CA HIS A 51 -7.17 -12.50 -3.08
C HIS A 51 -7.80 -11.61 -4.15
N LEU A 52 -7.61 -10.31 -4.02
CA LEU A 52 -8.17 -9.37 -4.99
C LEU A 52 -7.52 -9.52 -6.36
N ASN A 53 -6.21 -9.80 -6.38
CA ASN A 53 -5.53 -9.98 -7.64
C ASN A 53 -6.03 -11.21 -8.37
N GLU A 54 -6.31 -12.29 -7.64
CA GLU A 54 -6.87 -13.49 -8.23
C GLU A 54 -8.24 -13.21 -8.83
N ARG A 55 -9.06 -12.46 -8.11
CA ARG A 55 -10.37 -12.06 -8.62
C ARG A 55 -10.25 -11.17 -9.85
N TYR A 56 -9.29 -10.26 -9.82
CA TYR A 56 -9.06 -9.35 -10.93
C TYR A 56 -8.73 -10.13 -12.20
N GLU A 57 -7.80 -11.08 -12.09
CA GLU A 57 -7.39 -11.86 -13.25
C GLU A 57 -8.53 -12.72 -13.78
N LYS A 58 -9.30 -13.30 -12.87
CA LYS A 58 -10.43 -14.12 -13.29
C LYS A 58 -11.50 -13.28 -13.98
N GLU A 59 -11.85 -12.15 -13.40
CA GLU A 59 -12.88 -11.29 -13.98
C GLU A 59 -12.43 -10.72 -15.32
N LYS A 60 -11.14 -10.42 -15.42
CA LYS A 60 -10.60 -9.93 -16.68
C LYS A 60 -10.71 -10.97 -17.78
N GLU A 61 -10.43 -12.24 -17.45
CA GLU A 61 -10.58 -13.32 -18.40
C GLU A 61 -12.03 -13.51 -18.83
N GLU A 62 -12.95 -13.23 -17.92
CA GLU A 62 -14.37 -13.37 -18.21
C GLU A 62 -14.93 -12.18 -18.97
N GLY A 63 -14.08 -11.18 -19.24
CA GLY A 63 -14.49 -10.05 -20.04
C GLY A 63 -15.00 -8.84 -19.28
N PHE A 64 -14.87 -8.87 -17.96
CA PHE A 64 -15.30 -7.72 -17.14
C PHE A 64 -14.42 -6.53 -17.47
N LEU A 65 -15.04 -5.36 -17.52
CA LEU A 65 -14.33 -4.12 -17.80
C LEU A 65 -14.33 -3.17 -16.61
N ASP A 66 -15.22 -3.40 -15.65
CA ASP A 66 -15.35 -2.53 -14.48
C ASP A 66 -14.91 -3.28 -13.24
N PHE A 67 -13.86 -2.78 -12.60
CA PHE A 67 -13.31 -3.41 -11.41
C PHE A 67 -13.50 -2.56 -10.17
N THR A 68 -14.48 -1.65 -10.21
CA THR A 68 -14.77 -0.78 -9.08
C THR A 68 -15.10 -1.56 -7.81
N SER A 69 -15.79 -2.71 -7.95
CA SER A 69 -16.13 -3.50 -6.78
C SER A 69 -14.89 -4.02 -6.06
N LEU A 70 -13.82 -4.31 -6.80
CA LEU A 70 -12.57 -4.75 -6.18
C LEU A 70 -11.93 -3.60 -5.40
N LEU A 71 -11.99 -2.41 -5.96
CA LEU A 71 -11.46 -1.24 -5.30
C LEU A 71 -12.22 -0.93 -4.01
N VAL A 72 -13.54 -1.04 -4.06
CA VAL A 72 -14.37 -0.82 -2.88
C VAL A 72 -14.03 -1.85 -1.81
N HIS A 73 -13.85 -3.08 -2.21
CA HIS A 73 -13.47 -4.14 -1.28
C HIS A 73 -12.13 -3.83 -0.63
N PHE A 74 -11.16 -3.43 -1.45
CA PHE A 74 -9.84 -3.09 -0.94
C PHE A 74 -9.92 -1.96 0.09
N ALA A 75 -10.61 -0.89 -0.27
CA ALA A 75 -10.73 0.26 0.63
C ALA A 75 -11.44 -0.11 1.93
N GLY A 76 -12.46 -0.95 1.82
CA GLY A 76 -13.24 -1.34 2.99
C GLY A 76 -12.51 -2.29 3.93
N MET A 77 -11.60 -3.10 3.41
CA MET A 77 -10.87 -4.07 4.22
C MET A 77 -9.48 -3.60 4.62
N LEU A 78 -9.04 -2.48 4.08
CA LEU A 78 -7.72 -1.97 4.39
C LEU A 78 -7.65 -1.51 5.84
N CYS A 79 -6.53 -1.80 6.48
CA CYS A 79 -6.29 -1.36 7.85
C CYS A 79 -6.44 0.16 7.94
N GLU A 80 -7.12 0.62 8.98
CA GLU A 80 -7.40 2.05 9.12
C GLU A 80 -6.14 2.90 9.30
N LYS A 81 -5.02 2.26 9.63
CA LYS A 81 -3.74 2.97 9.72
C LYS A 81 -3.26 3.49 8.38
N ALA A 82 -3.75 2.93 7.29
CA ALA A 82 -3.31 3.27 5.95
C ALA A 82 -4.42 3.96 5.18
N GLU A 83 -4.03 4.90 4.35
CA GLU A 83 -4.95 5.61 3.49
C GLU A 83 -4.95 4.91 2.12
N PRO A 84 -6.13 4.57 1.56
CA PRO A 84 -6.16 3.76 0.34
C PRO A 84 -5.38 4.32 -0.83
N ASN A 85 -5.53 5.60 -1.13
CA ASN A 85 -4.84 6.18 -2.29
C ASN A 85 -3.33 6.14 -2.12
N GLU A 86 -2.85 6.50 -0.95
CA GLU A 86 -1.43 6.45 -0.62
C GLU A 86 -0.87 5.05 -0.77
N THR A 87 -1.62 4.08 -0.25
CA THR A 87 -1.19 2.70 -0.23
C THR A 87 -1.13 2.14 -1.64
N ILE A 88 -2.12 2.47 -2.48
CA ILE A 88 -2.15 2.02 -3.86
C ILE A 88 -0.95 2.54 -4.62
N VAL A 89 -0.66 3.83 -4.49
CA VAL A 89 0.48 4.42 -5.16
C VAL A 89 1.78 3.79 -4.70
N ALA A 90 1.92 3.57 -3.40
CA ALA A 90 3.11 2.95 -2.84
C ALA A 90 3.30 1.52 -3.34
N LEU A 91 2.21 0.75 -3.38
CA LEU A 91 2.26 -0.62 -3.89
C LEU A 91 2.69 -0.64 -5.35
N LYS A 92 2.13 0.25 -6.15
CA LYS A 92 2.48 0.31 -7.57
C LYS A 92 3.94 0.66 -7.76
N LYS A 93 4.42 1.64 -7.04
CA LYS A 93 5.81 2.07 -7.17
C LYS A 93 6.80 1.01 -6.74
N GLU A 94 6.46 0.25 -5.71
CA GLU A 94 7.35 -0.79 -5.23
C GLU A 94 7.22 -2.08 -6.05
N GLY A 95 6.24 -2.14 -6.95
CA GLY A 95 6.12 -3.24 -7.88
C GLY A 95 5.23 -4.37 -7.44
N TYR A 96 4.36 -4.14 -6.48
CA TYR A 96 3.41 -5.16 -6.01
C TYR A 96 2.12 -5.08 -6.80
N TYR A 97 1.73 -6.19 -7.42
CA TYR A 97 0.47 -6.29 -8.16
C TYR A 97 0.26 -5.10 -9.09
N PRO A 98 1.21 -4.85 -9.97
CA PRO A 98 1.18 -3.60 -10.77
C PRO A 98 -0.06 -3.45 -11.62
N ALA A 99 -0.54 -4.53 -12.25
CA ALA A 99 -1.72 -4.42 -13.11
C ALA A 99 -2.96 -4.05 -12.31
N LEU A 100 -3.14 -4.68 -11.14
CA LEU A 100 -4.27 -4.39 -10.28
C LEU A 100 -4.20 -2.96 -9.75
N MET A 101 -3.02 -2.56 -9.30
CA MET A 101 -2.83 -1.22 -8.77
C MET A 101 -3.04 -0.16 -9.84
N GLU A 102 -2.59 -0.44 -11.05
CA GLU A 102 -2.79 0.48 -12.15
C GLU A 102 -4.28 0.65 -12.46
N GLU A 103 -5.02 -0.44 -12.39
CA GLU A 103 -6.46 -0.37 -12.60
C GLU A 103 -7.13 0.47 -11.50
N PHE A 104 -6.70 0.27 -10.24
CA PHE A 104 -7.23 1.06 -9.14
C PHE A 104 -6.93 2.54 -9.34
N MET A 105 -5.71 2.86 -9.77
CA MET A 105 -5.32 4.25 -10.00
C MET A 105 -6.15 4.86 -11.13
N ARG A 106 -6.43 4.06 -12.16
CA ARG A 106 -7.26 4.53 -13.26
C ARG A 106 -8.67 4.88 -12.78
N ILE A 107 -9.23 4.01 -11.95
CA ILE A 107 -10.58 4.25 -11.41
C ILE A 107 -10.59 5.50 -10.54
N LEU A 108 -9.57 5.66 -9.72
CA LEU A 108 -9.46 6.79 -8.81
C LEU A 108 -8.98 8.05 -9.53
N LYS A 109 -8.56 7.91 -10.79
CA LYS A 109 -8.04 9.02 -11.58
C LYS A 109 -6.78 9.62 -10.95
N ILE A 110 -5.92 8.74 -10.46
CA ILE A 110 -4.64 9.15 -9.91
C ILE A 110 -3.61 9.12 -11.01
N GLU A 111 -2.88 10.22 -11.16
CA GLU A 111 -1.83 10.29 -12.15
C GLU A 111 -0.55 9.73 -11.60
N GLN A 112 0.06 8.87 -12.38
CA GLN A 112 1.31 8.27 -11.94
C GLN A 112 2.46 9.22 -12.00
N THR A 113 2.40 10.03 -13.00
CA THR A 113 3.51 10.88 -13.25
C THR A 113 3.28 12.24 -12.72
N ASN A 114 2.71 12.46 -12.52
CA ASN A 114 2.61 13.58 -12.10
C ASN A 114 2.54 14.10 -11.30
N CYS A 115 2.38 13.41 -10.85
CA CYS A 115 2.43 13.85 -10.01
C CYS A 115 2.83 15.14 -10.02
N GLY A 116 3.05 15.34 -9.84
CA GLY A 116 3.41 16.45 -9.67
C GLY A 116 3.28 17.44 -10.66
N LYS A 117 2.94 17.33 -11.23
CA LYS A 117 2.92 18.21 -12.00
C LYS A 117 1.92 19.08 -12.09
N GLU A 118 1.39 19.09 -11.60
CA GLU A 118 0.65 19.85 -11.56
C GLU A 118 0.59 20.78 -11.47
N PRO A 119 0.45 21.15 -11.45
CA PRO A 119 0.33 21.99 -11.35
C PRO A 119 0.20 22.76 -11.53
N PHE A 120 0.16 22.90 -11.54
CA PHE A 120 0.14 23.63 -11.68
C PHE A 120 -0.09 23.98 -11.76
#